data_a36cf55369efd7f4bc4ed8694ccc1eda
#
_entry.id   a36cf55369efd7f4bc4ed8694ccc1eda
#
_cell.length_a   1.000
_cell.length_b   1.000
_cell.length_c   1.000
_cell.angle_alpha   90.00
_cell.angle_beta   90.00
_cell.angle_gamma   90.00
#
_symmetry.space_group_name_H-M   'P 1'
#
loop_
_entity.id
_entity.type
_entity.pdbx_description
1 polymer ?
#
loop_
_entity_poly.entity_id
_entity_poly.type
_entity_poly.pdbx_seq_one_letter_code
_entity_poly.pdbx_strand_id
1 'polypeptide(L)'
;YVAIEGVIGVGKTTLARLLQPAFDAEIILEVFEENPFLSDFYSDRERYAFQTQIFFLLSRYHQQRRTITDLVSTGKNVIADYTFAKDSLFARINIKGDELDMYYKVHEALAEKIQKPDLLVYLHATTDTLMQRIALRDRPYERQMERAYIHELNLAYDDFFSKPFDH
;
A
#
# COMPACT_ATOMS: atom_id res chain seq x y z
N TYR A 1 1.78 -15.72 7.27
CA TYR A 1 1.82 -14.59 6.37
C TYR A 1 2.23 -13.33 7.12
N VAL A 2 3.30 -12.68 6.66
CA VAL A 2 3.82 -11.39 7.19
C VAL A 2 3.54 -10.28 6.19
N ALA A 3 2.97 -9.18 6.66
CA ALA A 3 2.80 -7.97 5.86
C ALA A 3 3.70 -6.84 6.38
N ILE A 4 4.32 -6.10 5.46
CA ILE A 4 5.18 -4.95 5.79
C ILE A 4 4.49 -3.69 5.28
N GLU A 5 4.25 -2.74 6.17
CA GLU A 5 3.60 -1.49 5.85
C GLU A 5 4.46 -0.27 6.19
N GLY A 6 4.08 0.85 5.62
CA GLY A 6 4.71 2.16 5.81
C GLY A 6 4.67 3.01 4.56
N VAL A 7 5.00 4.26 4.70
CA VAL A 7 4.89 5.29 3.66
C VAL A 7 5.77 4.99 2.44
N ILE A 8 5.45 5.60 1.32
CA ILE A 8 6.27 5.58 0.09
C ILE A 8 7.72 5.97 0.44
N GLY A 9 8.68 5.17 0.00
CA GLY A 9 10.11 5.42 0.25
C GLY A 9 10.67 4.87 1.56
N VAL A 10 9.84 4.30 2.46
CA VAL A 10 10.33 3.83 3.78
C VAL A 10 11.23 2.59 3.72
N GLY A 11 11.16 1.78 2.66
CA GLY A 11 12.02 0.61 2.49
C GLY A 11 11.33 -0.75 2.63
N LYS A 12 10.01 -0.82 2.49
CA LYS A 12 9.22 -2.06 2.60
C LYS A 12 9.77 -3.21 1.75
N THR A 13 9.91 -2.97 0.45
CA THR A 13 10.42 -3.97 -0.50
C THR A 13 11.84 -4.43 -0.17
N THR A 14 12.68 -3.52 0.31
CA THR A 14 14.04 -3.85 0.76
C THR A 14 14.00 -4.80 1.95
N LEU A 15 13.18 -4.48 2.96
CA LEU A 15 13.04 -5.36 4.13
C LEU A 15 12.46 -6.72 3.75
N ALA A 16 11.43 -6.75 2.90
CA ALA A 16 10.84 -8.01 2.42
C ALA A 16 11.90 -8.93 1.79
N ARG A 17 12.76 -8.37 0.92
CA ARG A 17 13.86 -9.12 0.28
C ARG A 17 14.94 -9.58 1.25
N LEU A 18 15.24 -8.80 2.28
CA LEU A 18 16.21 -9.19 3.31
C LEU A 18 15.69 -10.31 4.20
N LEU A 19 14.38 -10.32 4.49
CA LEU A 19 13.75 -11.35 5.34
C LEU A 19 13.47 -12.64 4.57
N GLN A 20 13.31 -12.57 3.25
CA GLN A 20 12.94 -13.73 2.42
C GLN A 20 13.75 -14.99 2.70
N PRO A 21 15.10 -14.97 2.67
CA PRO A 21 15.90 -16.19 2.86
C PRO A 21 15.82 -16.70 4.31
N ALA A 22 15.62 -15.81 5.29
CA ALA A 22 15.54 -16.23 6.70
C ALA A 22 14.25 -16.96 7.04
N PHE A 23 13.17 -16.69 6.30
CA PHE A 23 11.86 -17.30 6.50
C PHE A 23 11.51 -18.36 5.43
N ASP A 24 12.39 -18.61 4.47
CA ASP A 24 12.09 -19.43 3.28
C ASP A 24 10.73 -19.04 2.67
N ALA A 25 10.54 -17.74 2.44
CA ALA A 25 9.24 -17.17 2.10
C ALA A 25 9.10 -16.84 0.62
N GLU A 26 7.89 -16.95 0.11
CA GLU A 26 7.50 -16.31 -1.16
C GLU A 26 7.25 -14.82 -0.91
N ILE A 27 7.75 -13.97 -1.82
CA ILE A 27 7.53 -12.53 -1.74
C ILE A 27 6.39 -12.11 -2.67
N ILE A 28 5.47 -11.33 -2.13
CA ILE A 28 4.41 -10.66 -2.88
C ILE A 28 4.67 -9.16 -2.84
N LEU A 29 5.05 -8.60 -3.98
CA LEU A 29 5.31 -7.17 -4.14
C LEU A 29 4.10 -6.47 -4.74
N GLU A 30 3.90 -5.23 -4.31
CA GLU A 30 2.90 -4.36 -4.90
C GLU A 30 3.23 -4.05 -6.36
N VAL A 31 2.27 -4.30 -7.25
CA VAL A 31 2.39 -4.01 -8.69
C VAL A 31 1.75 -2.66 -8.99
N PHE A 32 2.47 -1.57 -8.68
CA PHE A 32 1.96 -0.20 -8.85
C PHE A 32 2.17 0.33 -10.28
N GLU A 33 3.15 -0.18 -11.02
CA GLU A 33 3.50 0.25 -12.38
C GLU A 33 2.45 -0.11 -13.43
N GLU A 34 1.58 -1.07 -13.13
CA GLU A 34 0.46 -1.44 -13.99
C GLU A 34 -0.71 -0.46 -13.94
N ASN A 35 -0.70 0.48 -12.99
CA ASN A 35 -1.77 1.46 -12.86
C ASN A 35 -1.63 2.53 -13.97
N PRO A 36 -2.54 2.56 -14.95
CA PRO A 36 -2.42 3.49 -16.10
C PRO A 36 -2.64 4.96 -15.69
N PHE A 37 -3.23 5.21 -14.51
CA PHE A 37 -3.53 6.55 -14.02
C PHE A 37 -2.44 7.11 -13.11
N LEU A 38 -1.41 6.34 -12.75
CA LEU A 38 -0.46 6.73 -11.72
C LEU A 38 0.34 8.00 -12.06
N SER A 39 0.79 8.14 -13.30
CA SER A 39 1.50 9.34 -13.77
C SER A 39 0.61 10.56 -13.73
N ASP A 40 -0.63 10.42 -14.24
CA ASP A 40 -1.60 11.52 -14.28
C ASP A 40 -2.04 11.91 -12.86
N PHE A 41 -2.18 10.97 -11.96
CA PHE A 41 -2.48 11.20 -10.56
C PHE A 41 -1.45 12.11 -9.87
N TYR A 42 -0.16 11.90 -10.07
CA TYR A 42 0.85 12.77 -9.47
C TYR A 42 0.91 14.16 -10.12
N SER A 43 0.41 14.31 -11.34
CA SER A 43 0.29 15.60 -12.04
C SER A 43 -0.97 16.37 -11.64
N ASP A 44 -2.09 15.68 -11.46
CA ASP A 44 -3.41 16.25 -11.11
C ASP A 44 -4.19 15.26 -10.23
N ARG A 45 -3.87 15.28 -8.91
CA ARG A 45 -4.43 14.34 -7.94
C ARG A 45 -5.96 14.42 -7.83
N GLU A 46 -6.51 15.63 -7.85
CA GLU A 46 -7.95 15.84 -7.69
C GLU A 46 -8.74 15.16 -8.81
N ARG A 47 -8.27 15.27 -10.03
CA ARG A 47 -8.94 14.72 -11.22
C ARG A 47 -8.81 13.20 -11.32
N TYR A 48 -7.67 12.63 -10.94
CA TYR A 48 -7.37 11.20 -11.18
C TYR A 48 -7.40 10.34 -9.91
N ALA A 49 -7.72 10.91 -8.74
CA ALA A 49 -7.68 10.19 -7.48
C ALA A 49 -8.60 8.98 -7.46
N PHE A 50 -9.85 9.13 -7.84
CA PHE A 50 -10.85 8.06 -7.78
C PHE A 50 -10.46 6.88 -8.67
N GLN A 51 -10.15 7.13 -9.95
CA GLN A 51 -9.75 6.09 -10.90
C GLN A 51 -8.49 5.35 -10.43
N THR A 52 -7.51 6.10 -9.93
CA THR A 52 -6.25 5.55 -9.43
C THR A 52 -6.49 4.64 -8.24
N GLN A 53 -7.28 5.08 -7.27
CA GLN A 53 -7.54 4.31 -6.04
C GLN A 53 -8.42 3.08 -6.31
N ILE A 54 -9.43 3.17 -7.18
CA ILE A 54 -10.24 2.02 -7.59
C ILE A 54 -9.38 0.98 -8.31
N PHE A 55 -8.50 1.41 -9.21
CA PHE A 55 -7.60 0.48 -9.90
C PHE A 55 -6.70 -0.26 -8.90
N PHE A 56 -6.08 0.44 -7.96
CA PHE A 56 -5.26 -0.17 -6.93
C PHE A 56 -6.05 -1.13 -6.05
N LEU A 57 -7.23 -0.74 -5.62
CA LEU A 57 -8.11 -1.58 -4.80
C LEU A 57 -8.40 -2.92 -5.48
N LEU A 58 -8.81 -2.89 -6.75
CA LEU A 58 -9.14 -4.10 -7.51
C LEU A 58 -7.90 -4.95 -7.80
N SER A 59 -6.79 -4.33 -8.19
CA SER A 59 -5.53 -5.03 -8.45
C SER A 59 -5.03 -5.76 -7.21
N ARG A 60 -4.98 -5.08 -6.06
CA ARG A 60 -4.55 -5.68 -4.78
C ARG A 60 -5.51 -6.76 -4.30
N TYR A 61 -6.82 -6.54 -4.44
CA TYR A 61 -7.81 -7.57 -4.13
C TYR A 61 -7.57 -8.86 -4.91
N HIS A 62 -7.36 -8.76 -6.22
CA HIS A 62 -7.10 -9.94 -7.04
C HIS A 62 -5.79 -10.62 -6.69
N GLN A 63 -4.73 -9.86 -6.47
CA GLN A 63 -3.43 -10.41 -6.09
C GLN A 63 -3.49 -11.09 -4.72
N GLN A 64 -4.06 -10.45 -3.71
CA GLN A 64 -4.15 -11.03 -2.37
C GLN A 64 -5.06 -12.25 -2.32
N ARG A 65 -6.24 -12.16 -2.91
CA ARG A 65 -7.21 -13.25 -2.88
C ARG A 65 -6.72 -14.52 -3.59
N ARG A 66 -6.02 -14.38 -4.70
CA ARG A 66 -5.52 -15.53 -5.45
C ARG A 66 -4.17 -16.01 -4.91
N THR A 67 -3.18 -15.13 -4.93
CA THR A 67 -1.79 -15.54 -4.70
C THR A 67 -1.51 -15.81 -3.22
N ILE A 68 -1.92 -14.94 -2.31
CA ILE A 68 -1.63 -15.13 -0.87
C ILE A 68 -2.42 -16.31 -0.33
N THR A 69 -3.72 -16.40 -0.64
CA THR A 69 -4.55 -17.50 -0.17
C THR A 69 -4.03 -18.85 -0.65
N ASP A 70 -3.65 -18.96 -1.93
CA ASP A 70 -3.12 -20.21 -2.49
C ASP A 70 -1.79 -20.61 -1.84
N LEU A 71 -0.87 -19.67 -1.66
CA LEU A 71 0.42 -19.94 -1.04
C LEU A 71 0.28 -20.36 0.42
N VAL A 72 -0.51 -19.64 1.20
CA VAL A 72 -0.73 -19.95 2.62
C VAL A 72 -1.45 -21.30 2.78
N SER A 73 -2.44 -21.61 1.93
CA SER A 73 -3.16 -22.88 1.97
C SER A 73 -2.26 -24.08 1.68
N THR A 74 -1.17 -23.87 0.94
CA THR A 74 -0.14 -24.89 0.68
C THR A 74 0.97 -24.96 1.74
N GLY A 75 0.83 -24.20 2.84
CA GLY A 75 1.77 -24.18 3.95
C GLY A 75 3.06 -23.40 3.70
N LYS A 76 3.08 -22.52 2.68
CA LYS A 76 4.22 -21.66 2.40
C LYS A 76 4.21 -20.42 3.28
N ASN A 77 5.39 -19.97 3.69
CA ASN A 77 5.56 -18.66 4.28
C ASN A 77 5.44 -17.58 3.20
N VAL A 78 4.76 -16.49 3.52
CA VAL A 78 4.53 -15.37 2.61
C VAL A 78 4.95 -14.06 3.27
N ILE A 79 5.67 -13.22 2.54
CA ILE A 79 5.98 -11.83 2.93
C ILE A 79 5.44 -10.90 1.85
N ALA A 80 4.51 -10.01 2.21
CA ALA A 80 4.00 -8.97 1.31
C ALA A 80 4.50 -7.59 1.74
N ASP A 81 4.83 -6.72 0.77
CA ASP A 81 5.25 -5.34 1.05
C ASP A 81 4.09 -4.34 1.05
N TYR A 82 2.87 -4.85 1.30
CA TYR A 82 1.65 -4.06 1.47
C TYR A 82 0.55 -4.89 2.16
N THR A 83 -0.47 -4.18 2.68
CA THR A 83 -1.74 -4.77 3.12
C THR A 83 -2.90 -4.22 2.29
N PHE A 84 -4.03 -4.92 2.30
CA PHE A 84 -5.26 -4.41 1.70
C PHE A 84 -5.80 -3.20 2.46
N ALA A 85 -5.60 -3.16 3.78
CA ALA A 85 -6.10 -2.09 4.65
C ALA A 85 -5.54 -0.70 4.31
N LYS A 86 -4.31 -0.61 3.76
CA LYS A 86 -3.74 0.68 3.36
C LYS A 86 -4.56 1.42 2.31
N ASP A 87 -5.33 0.70 1.50
CA ASP A 87 -6.14 1.31 0.44
C ASP A 87 -7.15 2.32 0.98
N SER A 88 -7.76 2.02 2.12
CA SER A 88 -8.70 2.93 2.79
C SER A 88 -8.01 4.22 3.27
N LEU A 89 -6.75 4.12 3.69
CA LEU A 89 -5.95 5.27 4.12
C LEU A 89 -5.66 6.20 2.95
N PHE A 90 -5.20 5.65 1.82
CA PHE A 90 -4.94 6.44 0.61
C PHE A 90 -6.22 7.07 0.04
N ALA A 91 -7.32 6.32 0.02
CA ALA A 91 -8.61 6.84 -0.44
C ALA A 91 -9.06 8.04 0.40
N ARG A 92 -8.97 7.96 1.72
CA ARG A 92 -9.35 9.05 2.64
C ARG A 92 -8.59 10.34 2.38
N ILE A 93 -7.33 10.26 1.99
CA ILE A 93 -6.50 11.44 1.71
C ILE A 93 -6.82 12.03 0.33
N ASN A 94 -7.06 11.17 -0.65
CA ASN A 94 -7.08 11.57 -2.05
C ASN A 94 -8.48 11.77 -2.64
N ILE A 95 -9.52 11.13 -2.06
CA ILE A 95 -10.90 11.15 -2.57
C ILE A 95 -11.79 11.89 -1.58
N LYS A 96 -12.85 12.55 -2.07
CA LYS A 96 -13.83 13.28 -1.24
C LYS A 96 -15.27 13.04 -1.71
N GLY A 97 -16.25 13.33 -0.83
CA GLY A 97 -17.67 13.29 -1.14
C GLY A 97 -18.18 11.92 -1.59
N ASP A 98 -19.11 11.92 -2.54
CA ASP A 98 -19.79 10.71 -3.02
C ASP A 98 -18.86 9.63 -3.56
N GLU A 99 -17.73 10.02 -4.16
CA GLU A 99 -16.72 9.09 -4.65
C GLU A 99 -16.04 8.34 -3.50
N LEU A 100 -15.77 9.02 -2.38
CA LEU A 100 -15.21 8.38 -1.19
C LEU A 100 -16.19 7.40 -0.55
N ASP A 101 -17.47 7.79 -0.46
CA ASP A 101 -18.51 6.92 0.07
C ASP A 101 -18.70 5.67 -0.77
N MET A 102 -18.66 5.82 -2.10
CA MET A 102 -18.71 4.69 -3.03
C MET A 102 -17.49 3.80 -2.89
N TYR A 103 -16.31 4.40 -2.78
CA TYR A 103 -15.06 3.67 -2.58
C TYR A 103 -15.12 2.78 -1.33
N TYR A 104 -15.56 3.32 -0.19
CA TYR A 104 -15.66 2.55 1.05
C TYR A 104 -16.62 1.37 0.95
N LYS A 105 -17.77 1.52 0.28
CA LYS A 105 -18.70 0.40 0.06
C LYS A 105 -18.05 -0.75 -0.71
N VAL A 106 -17.27 -0.41 -1.75
CA VAL A 106 -16.55 -1.43 -2.52
C VAL A 106 -15.43 -2.04 -1.68
N HIS A 107 -14.65 -1.22 -0.97
CA HIS A 107 -13.55 -1.66 -0.11
C HIS A 107 -14.04 -2.64 0.97
N GLU A 108 -15.10 -2.31 1.70
CA GLU A 108 -15.69 -3.14 2.76
C GLU A 108 -16.14 -4.49 2.21
N ALA A 109 -16.87 -4.50 1.08
CA ALA A 109 -17.35 -5.73 0.46
C ALA A 109 -16.22 -6.66 0.00
N LEU A 110 -15.07 -6.09 -0.39
CA LEU A 110 -13.89 -6.86 -0.80
C LEU A 110 -13.04 -7.31 0.39
N ALA A 111 -12.92 -6.46 1.42
CA ALA A 111 -12.10 -6.71 2.61
C ALA A 111 -12.50 -7.99 3.36
N GLU A 112 -13.80 -8.31 3.42
CA GLU A 112 -14.31 -9.53 4.06
C GLU A 112 -13.72 -10.84 3.49
N LYS A 113 -13.19 -10.79 2.27
CA LYS A 113 -12.68 -11.95 1.53
C LYS A 113 -11.15 -12.02 1.52
N ILE A 114 -10.49 -11.08 2.19
CA ILE A 114 -9.03 -10.97 2.21
C ILE A 114 -8.47 -11.67 3.44
N GLN A 115 -7.42 -12.47 3.22
CA GLN A 115 -6.70 -13.11 4.31
C GLN A 115 -5.90 -12.08 5.09
N LYS A 116 -6.06 -12.08 6.41
CA LYS A 116 -5.30 -11.22 7.31
C LYS A 116 -3.88 -11.75 7.53
N PRO A 117 -2.89 -10.87 7.71
CA PRO A 117 -1.55 -11.30 8.08
C PRO A 117 -1.51 -11.79 9.53
N ASP A 118 -0.64 -12.79 9.79
CA ASP A 118 -0.33 -13.26 11.15
C ASP A 118 0.55 -12.24 11.88
N LEU A 119 1.37 -11.48 11.14
CA LEU A 119 2.22 -10.43 11.67
C LEU A 119 2.22 -9.22 10.72
N LEU A 120 2.00 -8.05 11.28
CA LEU A 120 2.14 -6.78 10.60
C LEU A 120 3.37 -6.03 11.12
N VAL A 121 4.26 -5.66 10.22
CA VAL A 121 5.46 -4.87 10.49
C VAL A 121 5.27 -3.45 9.94
N TYR A 122 5.18 -2.47 10.81
CA TYR A 122 5.08 -1.06 10.42
C TYR A 122 6.46 -0.40 10.41
N LEU A 123 6.88 0.09 9.26
CA LEU A 123 8.11 0.87 9.09
C LEU A 123 7.82 2.35 9.12
N HIS A 124 8.58 3.06 9.94
CA HIS A 124 8.48 4.51 10.09
C HIS A 124 9.80 5.20 9.72
N ALA A 125 9.70 6.39 9.11
CA ALA A 125 10.81 7.30 8.86
C ALA A 125 10.32 8.75 8.82
N THR A 126 11.23 9.71 9.04
CA THR A 126 10.88 11.13 8.91
C THR A 126 10.55 11.48 7.46
N THR A 127 9.70 12.48 7.26
CA THR A 127 9.35 12.98 5.91
C THR A 127 10.58 13.31 5.09
N ASP A 128 11.60 13.91 5.70
CA ASP A 128 12.84 14.27 4.99
C ASP A 128 13.62 13.04 4.52
N THR A 129 13.70 12.00 5.36
CA THR A 129 14.29 10.71 4.98
C THR A 129 13.52 10.06 3.83
N LEU A 130 12.18 10.09 3.88
CA LEU A 130 11.34 9.55 2.80
C LEU A 130 11.59 10.28 1.48
N MET A 131 11.60 11.62 1.49
CA MET A 131 11.87 12.43 0.31
C MET A 131 13.26 12.18 -0.29
N GLN A 132 14.28 12.06 0.56
CA GLN A 132 15.63 11.70 0.10
C GLN A 132 15.66 10.33 -0.58
N ARG A 133 15.02 9.32 -0.01
CA ARG A 133 14.96 7.97 -0.59
C ARG A 133 14.17 7.92 -1.89
N ILE A 134 13.06 8.67 -1.98
CA ILE A 134 12.25 8.82 -3.21
C ILE A 134 13.11 9.45 -4.32
N ALA A 135 13.82 10.53 -4.00
CA ALA A 135 14.71 11.19 -4.96
C ALA A 135 15.87 10.27 -5.43
N LEU A 136 16.48 9.51 -4.51
CA LEU A 136 17.58 8.60 -4.84
C LEU A 136 17.16 7.44 -5.77
N ARG A 137 15.94 6.91 -5.62
CA ARG A 137 15.45 5.84 -6.49
C ARG A 137 14.96 6.34 -7.86
N ASP A 138 14.70 7.65 -7.99
CA ASP A 138 14.40 8.39 -9.23
C ASP A 138 13.37 7.72 -10.17
N ARG A 139 12.24 7.29 -9.65
CA ARG A 139 11.15 6.78 -10.48
C ARG A 139 10.49 7.93 -11.26
N PRO A 140 10.30 7.83 -12.58
CA PRO A 140 9.81 8.96 -13.41
C PRO A 140 8.50 9.56 -12.92
N TYR A 141 7.52 8.74 -12.51
CA TYR A 141 6.20 9.19 -12.01
C TYR A 141 6.26 9.78 -10.60
N GLU A 142 7.35 9.60 -9.84
CA GLU A 142 7.52 10.16 -8.50
C GLU A 142 8.25 11.51 -8.48
N ARG A 143 8.85 11.93 -9.59
CA ARG A 143 9.62 13.18 -9.67
C ARG A 143 8.81 14.44 -9.35
N GLN A 144 7.49 14.39 -9.55
CA GLN A 144 6.56 15.47 -9.23
C GLN A 144 5.91 15.34 -7.86
N MET A 145 6.33 14.36 -7.05
CA MET A 145 5.75 14.09 -5.75
C MET A 145 6.09 15.19 -4.76
N GLU A 146 5.06 15.85 -4.25
CA GLU A 146 5.21 16.96 -3.33
C GLU A 146 5.55 16.49 -1.92
N ARG A 147 6.47 17.19 -1.24
CA ARG A 147 6.83 16.94 0.15
C ARG A 147 5.62 17.02 1.09
N ALA A 148 4.70 17.96 0.84
CA ALA A 148 3.47 18.12 1.62
C ALA A 148 2.59 16.86 1.58
N TYR A 149 2.47 16.23 0.41
CA TYR A 149 1.73 14.98 0.26
C TYR A 149 2.36 13.82 1.03
N ILE A 150 3.68 13.67 0.97
CA ILE A 150 4.39 12.63 1.75
C ILE A 150 4.27 12.89 3.25
N HIS A 151 4.28 14.15 3.67
CA HIS A 151 4.07 14.51 5.08
C HIS A 151 2.67 14.15 5.56
N GLU A 152 1.64 14.48 4.78
CA GLU A 152 0.25 14.12 5.06
C GLU A 152 0.06 12.61 5.15
N LEU A 153 0.63 11.85 4.20
CA LEU A 153 0.65 10.40 4.25
C LEU A 153 1.34 9.87 5.50
N ASN A 154 2.48 10.43 5.87
CA ASN A 154 3.24 9.99 7.05
C ASN A 154 2.42 10.13 8.34
N LEU A 155 1.76 11.29 8.51
CA LEU A 155 0.86 11.51 9.65
C LEU A 155 -0.35 10.56 9.65
N ALA A 156 -0.92 10.31 8.47
CA ALA A 156 -2.06 9.41 8.35
C ALA A 156 -1.69 7.95 8.65
N TYR A 157 -0.50 7.51 8.27
CA TYR A 157 0.04 6.20 8.62
C TYR A 157 0.28 6.08 10.12
N ASP A 158 0.88 7.09 10.76
CA ASP A 158 1.11 7.10 12.20
C ASP A 158 -0.21 7.04 12.98
N ASP A 159 -1.22 7.82 12.60
CA ASP A 159 -2.57 7.75 13.21
C ASP A 159 -3.20 6.38 13.02
N PHE A 160 -3.11 5.80 11.82
CA PHE A 160 -3.72 4.51 11.49
C PHE A 160 -3.09 3.37 12.31
N PHE A 161 -1.76 3.30 12.38
CA PHE A 161 -1.04 2.24 13.08
C PHE A 161 -0.82 2.49 14.58
N SER A 162 -1.16 3.67 15.11
CA SER A 162 -1.18 3.93 16.55
C SER A 162 -2.36 3.26 17.28
N LYS A 163 -3.38 2.87 16.53
CA LYS A 163 -4.58 2.21 17.05
C LYS A 163 -4.39 0.69 17.07
N PRO A 164 -5.04 -0.04 18.00
CA PRO A 164 -5.04 -1.51 17.94
C PRO A 164 -5.49 -1.98 16.57
N PHE A 165 -4.69 -2.85 15.97
CA PHE A 165 -4.97 -3.40 14.64
C PHE A 165 -5.97 -4.54 14.80
N ASP A 166 -7.24 -4.25 14.66
CA ASP A 166 -8.36 -5.19 14.79
C ASP A 166 -8.80 -5.78 13.44
N HIS A 167 -7.88 -5.88 12.48
CA HIS A 167 -8.22 -6.25 11.12
C HIS A 167 -7.60 -7.54 10.65
#